data_124ebb192d2e1498a2cc9b5b6a3f3b1b
#
_entry.id   124ebb192d2e1498a2cc9b5b6a3f3b1b
#
_cell.length_a   1.000
_cell.length_b   1.000
_cell.length_c   1.000
_cell.angle_alpha   90.00
_cell.angle_beta   90.00
_cell.angle_gamma   90.00
#
_symmetry.space_group_name_H-M   'P 1'
#
loop_
_entity.id
_entity.type
_entity.pdbx_description
1 polymer ?
#
loop_
_entity_poly.entity_id
_entity_poly.type
_entity_poly.pdbx_seq_one_letter_code
_entity_poly.pdbx_strand_id
1 'polypeptide(L)'
;MHITLPTKVKQIISKLEKADFEAYAVGGCVRDSILGRSPEDWDITTSAKPEEVKRLFSATIDTGLQHGTVTVVIEKEGFEVTTFRLDGDYTDGRHPDRVAFTSSLTEDLRRRDFTINAMAYSEKRGLIDEFDGERDLEDGVIRAVGDARERFSEDALRMLRAIRFAGQLNFKIADETFDAIKELSPNIAKVSVERIAKELEKLLLSGNPEYIALVYETGIFSVIAPEVAMLFENGEISASIKALSKASFPEKKELYQIRLAILLEGLGADKAAKLLKRLKLDNDTINTVKKLLGLSLREVENNETDMRRTVKEAGHKMMPLLLEMRRAKGLKDNKDLYQTVIDNGYCTSISELNINGKDLMDAGIPKGALIGSTLERLLELVIEKPELNTRESLLLEVRRNEE
;
A
#
# COMPACT_ATOMS: atom_id res chain seq x y z
N MET A 1 -3.67 -28.39 -18.05
CA MET A 1 -4.35 -27.07 -17.82
C MET A 1 -4.21 -26.18 -19.06
N HIS A 2 -5.22 -25.35 -19.37
CA HIS A 2 -5.19 -24.39 -20.50
C HIS A 2 -5.32 -22.96 -19.96
N ILE A 3 -4.32 -22.12 -20.23
CA ILE A 3 -4.30 -20.69 -19.86
C ILE A 3 -4.59 -19.88 -21.13
N THR A 4 -5.54 -18.98 -21.08
CA THR A 4 -5.86 -18.10 -22.20
C THR A 4 -4.93 -16.88 -22.17
N LEU A 5 -3.93 -16.87 -23.06
CA LEU A 5 -3.02 -15.73 -23.19
C LEU A 5 -3.70 -14.57 -23.93
N PRO A 6 -3.48 -13.31 -23.56
CA PRO A 6 -3.87 -12.15 -24.35
C PRO A 6 -3.25 -12.18 -25.76
N THR A 7 -3.97 -11.64 -26.74
CA THR A 7 -3.55 -11.66 -28.16
C THR A 7 -2.14 -11.09 -28.34
N LYS A 8 -1.79 -10.00 -27.67
CA LYS A 8 -0.47 -9.35 -27.77
C LYS A 8 0.65 -10.21 -27.18
N VAL A 9 0.38 -10.89 -26.04
CA VAL A 9 1.31 -11.84 -25.43
C VAL A 9 1.57 -13.03 -26.36
N LYS A 10 0.50 -13.59 -26.95
CA LYS A 10 0.61 -14.65 -27.97
C LYS A 10 1.46 -14.21 -29.16
N GLN A 11 1.25 -12.98 -29.66
CA GLN A 11 2.04 -12.43 -30.76
C GLN A 11 3.54 -12.37 -30.43
N ILE A 12 3.89 -11.92 -29.21
CA ILE A 12 5.29 -11.84 -28.77
C ILE A 12 5.89 -13.24 -28.68
N ILE A 13 5.26 -14.17 -27.97
CA ILE A 13 5.73 -15.54 -27.80
C ILE A 13 5.87 -16.23 -29.15
N SER A 14 4.84 -16.20 -30.00
CA SER A 14 4.88 -16.82 -31.32
C SER A 14 5.97 -16.25 -32.23
N LYS A 15 6.27 -14.95 -32.13
CA LYS A 15 7.33 -14.32 -32.93
C LYS A 15 8.72 -14.76 -32.48
N LEU A 16 8.95 -14.92 -31.18
CA LEU A 16 10.17 -15.47 -30.63
C LEU A 16 10.33 -16.95 -31.01
N GLU A 17 9.28 -17.76 -30.87
CA GLU A 17 9.29 -19.18 -31.22
C GLU A 17 9.53 -19.41 -32.73
N LYS A 18 9.00 -18.55 -33.63
CA LYS A 18 9.29 -18.60 -35.09
C LYS A 18 10.69 -18.23 -35.44
N ALA A 19 11.41 -17.57 -34.55
CA ALA A 19 12.83 -17.26 -34.67
C ALA A 19 13.73 -18.28 -33.94
N ASP A 20 13.19 -19.47 -33.64
CA ASP A 20 13.84 -20.59 -32.96
C ASP A 20 14.27 -20.31 -31.50
N PHE A 21 13.64 -19.33 -30.83
CA PHE A 21 13.86 -19.09 -29.42
C PHE A 21 12.73 -19.72 -28.59
N GLU A 22 13.06 -20.16 -27.38
CA GLU A 22 12.04 -20.50 -26.39
C GLU A 22 11.44 -19.23 -25.78
N ALA A 23 10.12 -19.20 -25.59
CA ALA A 23 9.44 -18.08 -24.97
C ALA A 23 8.17 -18.53 -24.20
N TYR A 24 7.95 -17.95 -23.02
CA TYR A 24 6.87 -18.31 -22.13
C TYR A 24 6.34 -17.09 -21.38
N ALA A 25 5.04 -17.07 -21.10
CA ALA A 25 4.49 -16.27 -20.01
C ALA A 25 4.99 -16.87 -18.68
N VAL A 26 5.29 -16.06 -17.67
CA VAL A 26 5.97 -16.56 -16.45
C VAL A 26 5.60 -15.79 -15.20
N GLY A 27 5.60 -16.46 -14.06
CA GLY A 27 5.47 -15.79 -12.77
C GLY A 27 4.03 -15.45 -12.38
N GLY A 28 3.81 -14.20 -11.97
CA GLY A 28 2.53 -13.75 -11.43
C GLY A 28 1.34 -13.96 -12.35
N CYS A 29 1.50 -13.74 -13.65
CA CYS A 29 0.42 -13.92 -14.61
C CYS A 29 -0.01 -15.38 -14.78
N VAL A 30 0.94 -16.32 -14.71
CA VAL A 30 0.64 -17.76 -14.76
C VAL A 30 -0.12 -18.18 -13.50
N ARG A 31 0.42 -17.82 -12.31
CA ARG A 31 -0.24 -18.05 -11.03
C ARG A 31 -1.67 -17.51 -11.01
N ASP A 32 -1.86 -16.25 -11.35
CA ASP A 32 -3.18 -15.60 -11.27
C ASP A 32 -4.15 -16.20 -12.26
N SER A 33 -3.69 -16.60 -13.45
CA SER A 33 -4.50 -17.34 -14.43
C SER A 33 -4.96 -18.72 -13.90
N ILE A 34 -4.09 -19.45 -13.21
CA ILE A 34 -4.43 -20.74 -12.58
C ILE A 34 -5.48 -20.54 -11.49
N LEU A 35 -5.37 -19.46 -10.70
CA LEU A 35 -6.33 -19.08 -9.66
C LEU A 35 -7.64 -18.48 -10.20
N GLY A 36 -7.82 -18.40 -11.53
CA GLY A 36 -9.00 -17.79 -12.15
C GLY A 36 -9.10 -16.26 -11.97
N ARG A 37 -7.98 -15.61 -11.67
CA ARG A 37 -7.87 -14.16 -11.54
C ARG A 37 -7.39 -13.55 -12.87
N SER A 38 -7.77 -12.33 -13.16
CA SER A 38 -7.23 -11.59 -14.31
C SER A 38 -5.87 -11.01 -13.94
N PRO A 39 -4.76 -11.39 -14.59
CA PRO A 39 -3.46 -10.79 -14.37
C PRO A 39 -3.47 -9.29 -14.72
N GLU A 40 -2.81 -8.48 -13.90
CA GLU A 40 -2.60 -7.05 -14.20
C GLU A 40 -1.50 -6.88 -15.24
N ASP A 41 -0.37 -7.61 -15.07
CA ASP A 41 0.80 -7.54 -15.93
C ASP A 41 1.15 -8.94 -16.46
N TRP A 42 1.72 -9.00 -17.67
CA TRP A 42 2.17 -10.23 -18.32
C TRP A 42 3.68 -10.18 -18.58
N ASP A 43 4.42 -10.90 -17.76
CA ASP A 43 5.86 -11.08 -17.92
C ASP A 43 6.15 -12.22 -18.89
N ILE A 44 7.12 -12.03 -19.77
CA ILE A 44 7.55 -13.02 -20.72
C ILE A 44 9.03 -13.33 -20.45
N THR A 45 9.38 -14.62 -20.43
CA THR A 45 10.77 -15.05 -20.34
C THR A 45 11.18 -15.81 -21.62
N THR A 46 12.43 -15.67 -22.08
CA THR A 46 12.88 -16.22 -23.35
C THR A 46 14.35 -16.61 -23.32
N SER A 47 14.73 -17.56 -24.21
CA SER A 47 16.15 -17.88 -24.48
C SER A 47 16.84 -16.82 -25.35
N ALA A 48 16.08 -15.92 -26.01
CA ALA A 48 16.62 -14.84 -26.82
C ALA A 48 17.35 -13.81 -25.95
N LYS A 49 18.54 -13.38 -26.33
CA LYS A 49 19.27 -12.28 -25.68
C LYS A 49 18.62 -10.93 -25.98
N PRO A 50 18.87 -9.90 -25.17
CA PRO A 50 18.25 -8.58 -25.36
C PRO A 50 18.43 -8.02 -26.80
N GLU A 51 19.60 -8.19 -27.41
CA GLU A 51 19.86 -7.71 -28.76
C GLU A 51 19.08 -8.49 -29.82
N GLU A 52 18.76 -9.75 -29.55
CA GLU A 52 17.95 -10.61 -30.43
C GLU A 52 16.48 -10.22 -30.34
N VAL A 53 15.97 -9.96 -29.11
CA VAL A 53 14.65 -9.40 -28.91
C VAL A 53 14.51 -8.06 -29.64
N LYS A 54 15.47 -7.15 -29.50
CA LYS A 54 15.46 -5.83 -30.17
C LYS A 54 15.47 -5.95 -31.69
N ARG A 55 16.15 -6.94 -32.25
CA ARG A 55 16.14 -7.20 -33.72
C ARG A 55 14.81 -7.73 -34.24
N LEU A 56 14.08 -8.51 -33.39
CA LEU A 56 12.82 -9.08 -33.78
C LEU A 56 11.65 -8.07 -33.69
N PHE A 57 11.71 -7.11 -32.78
CA PHE A 57 10.61 -6.18 -32.54
C PHE A 57 10.98 -4.75 -32.91
N SER A 58 10.12 -4.10 -33.70
CA SER A 58 10.37 -2.74 -34.22
C SER A 58 10.26 -1.63 -33.16
N ALA A 59 9.53 -1.88 -32.05
CA ALA A 59 9.35 -0.93 -30.98
C ALA A 59 9.74 -1.59 -29.65
N THR A 60 10.86 -1.15 -29.09
CA THR A 60 11.38 -1.65 -27.79
C THR A 60 11.91 -0.50 -26.94
N ILE A 61 11.87 -0.68 -25.62
CA ILE A 61 12.42 0.26 -24.64
C ILE A 61 13.41 -0.51 -23.77
N ASP A 62 14.59 0.08 -23.55
CA ASP A 62 15.66 -0.49 -22.72
C ASP A 62 15.36 -0.22 -21.23
N THR A 63 14.50 -1.02 -20.63
CA THR A 63 14.07 -0.86 -19.23
C THR A 63 14.99 -1.53 -18.22
N GLY A 64 15.81 -2.50 -18.65
CA GLY A 64 16.64 -3.26 -17.71
C GLY A 64 17.69 -4.12 -18.44
N LEU A 65 18.38 -3.58 -19.45
CA LEU A 65 19.35 -4.34 -20.27
C LEU A 65 20.43 -5.05 -19.44
N GLN A 66 20.93 -4.40 -18.40
CA GLN A 66 21.92 -4.99 -17.47
C GLN A 66 21.37 -6.23 -16.74
N HIS A 67 20.05 -6.39 -16.66
CA HIS A 67 19.36 -7.52 -16.06
C HIS A 67 18.72 -8.45 -17.10
N GLY A 68 18.95 -8.21 -18.38
CA GLY A 68 18.42 -9.02 -19.48
C GLY A 68 16.97 -8.70 -19.86
N THR A 69 16.40 -7.57 -19.41
CA THR A 69 15.00 -7.20 -19.68
C THR A 69 14.92 -6.13 -20.76
N VAL A 70 14.02 -6.34 -21.71
CA VAL A 70 13.62 -5.38 -22.74
C VAL A 70 12.11 -5.27 -22.73
N THR A 71 11.56 -4.07 -22.73
CA THR A 71 10.12 -3.86 -22.90
C THR A 71 9.79 -3.82 -24.40
N VAL A 72 9.02 -4.79 -24.87
CA VAL A 72 8.44 -4.82 -26.22
C VAL A 72 7.15 -4.02 -26.20
N VAL A 73 7.00 -3.07 -27.13
CA VAL A 73 5.81 -2.23 -27.22
C VAL A 73 4.92 -2.68 -28.39
N ILE A 74 3.68 -3.04 -28.10
CA ILE A 74 2.65 -3.36 -29.10
C ILE A 74 1.44 -2.45 -28.87
N GLU A 75 1.07 -1.65 -29.88
CA GLU A 75 -0.10 -0.74 -29.80
C GLU A 75 -0.08 0.15 -28.54
N LYS A 76 1.07 0.74 -28.22
CA LYS A 76 1.32 1.61 -27.04
C LYS A 76 1.30 0.89 -25.69
N GLU A 77 1.18 -0.40 -25.64
CA GLU A 77 1.26 -1.22 -24.44
C GLU A 77 2.62 -1.91 -24.36
N GLY A 78 3.26 -1.84 -23.18
CA GLY A 78 4.59 -2.41 -22.93
C GLY A 78 4.49 -3.78 -22.27
N PHE A 79 5.32 -4.73 -22.75
CA PHE A 79 5.45 -6.07 -22.21
C PHE A 79 6.90 -6.35 -21.85
N GLU A 80 7.18 -6.72 -20.61
CA GLU A 80 8.54 -7.07 -20.21
C GLU A 80 8.94 -8.44 -20.75
N VAL A 81 10.03 -8.47 -21.53
CA VAL A 81 10.61 -9.68 -22.09
C VAL A 81 12.00 -9.83 -21.50
N THR A 82 12.20 -10.85 -20.66
CA THR A 82 13.45 -11.10 -19.93
C THR A 82 14.13 -12.33 -20.46
N THR A 83 15.42 -12.22 -20.78
CA THR A 83 16.26 -13.35 -21.16
C THR A 83 16.45 -14.29 -19.97
N PHE A 84 16.40 -15.63 -20.22
CA PHE A 84 16.74 -16.62 -19.20
C PHE A 84 18.12 -16.32 -18.61
N ARG A 85 18.20 -16.32 -17.28
CA ARG A 85 19.42 -15.93 -16.61
C ARG A 85 19.72 -16.74 -15.35
N LEU A 86 20.98 -16.79 -15.05
CA LEU A 86 21.54 -17.17 -13.76
C LEU A 86 21.90 -15.87 -13.04
N ASP A 87 21.47 -15.75 -11.82
CA ASP A 87 21.92 -14.65 -10.98
C ASP A 87 23.22 -15.10 -10.28
N GLY A 88 24.27 -14.27 -10.35
CA GLY A 88 25.53 -14.49 -9.62
C GLY A 88 25.40 -14.12 -8.14
N ASP A 89 26.54 -13.97 -7.45
CA ASP A 89 26.57 -13.56 -6.06
C ASP A 89 25.88 -12.19 -5.86
N TYR A 90 25.31 -12.00 -4.68
CA TYR A 90 24.56 -10.79 -4.31
C TYR A 90 25.31 -10.06 -3.19
N THR A 91 26.35 -9.29 -3.52
CA THR A 91 27.13 -8.55 -2.49
C THR A 91 26.34 -7.40 -1.89
N ASP A 92 25.43 -6.78 -2.64
CA ASP A 92 24.57 -5.70 -2.15
C ASP A 92 23.24 -6.21 -1.55
N GLY A 93 22.99 -7.54 -1.55
CA GLY A 93 21.77 -8.16 -1.07
C GLY A 93 20.53 -7.80 -1.90
N ARG A 94 20.70 -7.38 -3.17
CA ARG A 94 19.60 -7.01 -4.08
C ARG A 94 19.84 -7.38 -5.53
N HIS A 95 20.98 -6.98 -6.06
CA HIS A 95 21.30 -7.20 -7.46
C HIS A 95 22.41 -8.24 -7.54
N PRO A 96 22.27 -9.22 -8.43
CA PRO A 96 23.39 -10.09 -8.70
C PRO A 96 24.57 -9.26 -9.25
N ASP A 97 25.76 -9.47 -8.71
CA ASP A 97 26.98 -8.77 -9.16
C ASP A 97 27.26 -9.01 -10.63
N ARG A 98 26.83 -10.16 -11.14
CA ARG A 98 26.88 -10.51 -12.55
C ARG A 98 25.63 -11.31 -12.93
N VAL A 99 25.07 -10.97 -14.09
CA VAL A 99 24.01 -11.74 -14.72
C VAL A 99 24.66 -12.55 -15.85
N ALA A 100 24.53 -13.86 -15.77
CA ALA A 100 24.90 -14.75 -16.87
C ALA A 100 23.62 -15.23 -17.57
N PHE A 101 23.57 -15.07 -18.88
CA PHE A 101 22.45 -15.62 -19.66
C PHE A 101 22.60 -17.13 -19.81
N THR A 102 21.50 -17.84 -19.67
CA THR A 102 21.43 -19.29 -19.87
C THR A 102 20.42 -19.62 -20.97
N SER A 103 20.49 -20.82 -21.51
CA SER A 103 19.47 -21.36 -22.41
C SER A 103 18.46 -22.24 -21.65
N SER A 104 18.63 -22.44 -20.34
CA SER A 104 17.82 -23.32 -19.52
C SER A 104 16.69 -22.53 -18.83
N LEU A 105 15.44 -22.83 -19.18
CA LEU A 105 14.26 -22.32 -18.50
C LEU A 105 14.25 -22.74 -17.02
N THR A 106 14.61 -24.00 -16.70
CA THR A 106 14.64 -24.52 -15.34
C THR A 106 15.54 -23.68 -14.43
N GLU A 107 16.69 -23.21 -14.92
CA GLU A 107 17.58 -22.34 -14.16
C GLU A 107 16.98 -20.94 -13.94
N ASP A 108 16.29 -20.37 -14.95
CA ASP A 108 15.58 -19.10 -14.78
C ASP A 108 14.43 -19.20 -13.78
N LEU A 109 13.73 -20.33 -13.75
CA LEU A 109 12.67 -20.58 -12.75
C LEU A 109 13.24 -20.80 -11.36
N ARG A 110 14.39 -21.48 -11.22
CA ARG A 110 15.05 -21.81 -9.94
C ARG A 110 15.45 -20.56 -9.14
N ARG A 111 15.87 -19.48 -9.79
CA ARG A 111 16.26 -18.24 -9.10
C ARG A 111 15.09 -17.41 -8.58
N ARG A 112 13.84 -17.78 -8.90
CA ARG A 112 12.64 -17.06 -8.47
C ARG A 112 12.41 -17.23 -6.99
N ASP A 113 11.53 -16.37 -6.44
CA ASP A 113 11.28 -16.30 -5.01
C ASP A 113 10.48 -17.51 -4.47
N PHE A 114 9.32 -17.79 -5.09
CA PHE A 114 8.39 -18.80 -4.60
C PHE A 114 7.94 -19.74 -5.72
N THR A 115 7.64 -20.99 -5.36
CA THR A 115 7.18 -22.05 -6.27
C THR A 115 5.99 -21.58 -7.11
N ILE A 116 5.01 -20.94 -6.47
CA ILE A 116 3.81 -20.37 -7.12
C ILE A 116 4.11 -19.29 -8.17
N ASN A 117 5.30 -18.73 -8.20
CA ASN A 117 5.78 -17.76 -9.18
C ASN A 117 6.87 -18.35 -10.10
N ALA A 118 7.24 -19.61 -9.91
CA ALA A 118 8.26 -20.31 -10.68
C ALA A 118 7.65 -21.26 -11.71
N MET A 119 6.53 -20.87 -12.28
CA MET A 119 5.84 -21.60 -13.35
C MET A 119 5.86 -20.79 -14.64
N ALA A 120 5.96 -21.47 -15.78
CA ALA A 120 5.95 -20.89 -17.11
C ALA A 120 4.88 -21.54 -18.00
N TYR A 121 4.35 -20.80 -18.96
CA TYR A 121 3.32 -21.30 -19.86
C TYR A 121 3.50 -20.81 -21.29
N SER A 122 3.36 -21.71 -22.26
CA SER A 122 3.14 -21.35 -23.67
C SER A 122 2.06 -22.24 -24.27
N GLU A 123 1.36 -21.78 -25.32
CA GLU A 123 0.32 -22.61 -25.98
C GLU A 123 0.93 -23.88 -26.63
N LYS A 124 2.19 -23.84 -27.01
CA LYS A 124 2.91 -24.95 -27.65
C LYS A 124 3.33 -26.05 -26.67
N ARG A 125 3.76 -25.67 -25.45
CA ARG A 125 4.31 -26.60 -24.46
C ARG A 125 3.41 -26.82 -23.24
N GLY A 126 2.35 -26.05 -23.10
CA GLY A 126 1.48 -26.08 -21.92
C GLY A 126 2.14 -25.45 -20.69
N LEU A 127 1.69 -25.85 -19.53
CA LEU A 127 2.26 -25.44 -18.23
C LEU A 127 3.58 -26.20 -17.98
N ILE A 128 4.60 -25.49 -17.59
CA ILE A 128 5.89 -26.01 -17.13
C ILE A 128 6.01 -25.62 -15.66
N ASP A 129 6.03 -26.62 -14.80
CA ASP A 129 6.12 -26.53 -13.34
C ASP A 129 7.20 -27.49 -12.85
N GLU A 130 8.41 -27.00 -12.62
CA GLU A 130 9.58 -27.76 -12.18
C GLU A 130 9.73 -27.78 -10.66
N PHE A 131 8.90 -27.02 -9.94
CA PHE A 131 9.06 -26.77 -8.51
C PHE A 131 7.77 -26.99 -7.71
N ASP A 132 6.81 -27.74 -8.24
CA ASP A 132 5.53 -28.06 -7.60
C ASP A 132 4.67 -26.82 -7.25
N GLY A 133 4.75 -25.77 -8.07
CA GLY A 133 3.99 -24.53 -7.86
C GLY A 133 2.49 -24.70 -8.01
N GLU A 134 2.03 -25.56 -8.94
CA GLU A 134 0.60 -25.90 -9.10
C GLU A 134 0.05 -26.56 -7.83
N ARG A 135 0.79 -27.51 -7.24
CA ARG A 135 0.42 -28.16 -6.00
C ARG A 135 0.39 -27.18 -4.83
N ASP A 136 1.42 -26.31 -4.71
CA ASP A 136 1.42 -25.30 -3.64
C ASP A 136 0.27 -24.28 -3.80
N LEU A 137 -0.19 -24.01 -5.03
CA LEU A 137 -1.42 -23.21 -5.27
C LEU A 137 -2.67 -23.94 -4.80
N GLU A 138 -2.81 -25.25 -5.09
CA GLU A 138 -3.93 -26.08 -4.65
C GLU A 138 -3.98 -26.20 -3.12
N ASP A 139 -2.80 -26.41 -2.49
CA ASP A 139 -2.67 -26.55 -1.05
C ASP A 139 -2.74 -25.20 -0.29
N GLY A 140 -2.72 -24.05 -1.01
CA GLY A 140 -2.72 -22.71 -0.42
C GLY A 140 -1.44 -22.40 0.37
N VAL A 141 -0.27 -22.69 -0.21
CA VAL A 141 1.03 -22.61 0.46
C VAL A 141 1.97 -21.64 -0.27
N ILE A 142 2.67 -20.79 0.47
CA ILE A 142 3.81 -19.99 0.02
C ILE A 142 5.09 -20.71 0.42
N ARG A 143 5.78 -21.28 -0.56
CA ARG A 143 7.05 -21.99 -0.42
C ARG A 143 8.13 -21.33 -1.26
N ALA A 144 9.32 -21.13 -0.66
CA ALA A 144 10.50 -20.68 -1.41
C ALA A 144 10.95 -21.75 -2.43
N VAL A 145 11.47 -21.31 -3.56
CA VAL A 145 12.07 -22.24 -4.55
C VAL A 145 13.40 -22.77 -4.02
N GLY A 146 13.53 -24.09 -3.90
CA GLY A 146 14.75 -24.73 -3.36
C GLY A 146 14.95 -24.43 -1.87
N ASP A 147 16.18 -24.04 -1.49
CA ASP A 147 16.47 -23.69 -0.09
C ASP A 147 16.06 -22.23 0.22
N ALA A 148 15.16 -22.08 1.18
CA ALA A 148 14.65 -20.78 1.60
C ALA A 148 15.75 -19.88 2.16
N ARG A 149 16.76 -20.43 2.86
CA ARG A 149 17.88 -19.68 3.42
C ARG A 149 18.76 -19.08 2.32
N GLU A 150 19.01 -19.84 1.26
CA GLU A 150 19.72 -19.33 0.08
C GLU A 150 18.94 -18.19 -0.56
N ARG A 151 17.65 -18.40 -0.84
CA ARG A 151 16.79 -17.39 -1.48
C ARG A 151 16.69 -16.08 -0.68
N PHE A 152 16.62 -16.15 0.64
CA PHE A 152 16.55 -14.97 1.50
C PHE A 152 17.92 -14.31 1.74
N SER A 153 19.01 -15.06 1.61
CA SER A 153 20.35 -14.51 1.64
C SER A 153 20.68 -13.71 0.37
N GLU A 154 20.13 -14.10 -0.80
CA GLU A 154 20.26 -13.37 -2.06
C GLU A 154 19.50 -12.03 -2.01
N ASP A 155 18.24 -12.02 -1.63
CA ASP A 155 17.43 -10.80 -1.46
C ASP A 155 16.54 -10.94 -0.24
N ALA A 156 16.94 -10.29 0.86
CA ALA A 156 16.22 -10.33 2.12
C ALA A 156 14.80 -9.76 2.01
N LEU A 157 14.46 -8.95 0.99
CA LEU A 157 13.09 -8.50 0.75
C LEU A 157 12.14 -9.66 0.46
N ARG A 158 12.64 -10.79 -0.06
CA ARG A 158 11.81 -11.98 -0.31
C ARG A 158 11.11 -12.46 0.95
N MET A 159 11.66 -12.22 2.15
CA MET A 159 11.00 -12.50 3.42
C MET A 159 9.67 -11.72 3.59
N LEU A 160 9.69 -10.41 3.36
CA LEU A 160 8.46 -9.59 3.38
C LEU A 160 7.52 -9.94 2.22
N ARG A 161 8.06 -10.31 1.06
CA ARG A 161 7.27 -10.77 -0.08
C ARG A 161 6.50 -12.06 0.24
N ALA A 162 7.11 -13.01 0.99
CA ALA A 162 6.42 -14.22 1.46
C ALA A 162 5.18 -13.86 2.28
N ILE A 163 5.34 -12.99 3.27
CA ILE A 163 4.24 -12.54 4.14
C ILE A 163 3.18 -11.78 3.33
N ARG A 164 3.62 -10.91 2.41
CA ARG A 164 2.69 -10.19 1.53
C ARG A 164 1.88 -11.14 0.63
N PHE A 165 2.52 -12.12 0.01
CA PHE A 165 1.78 -13.09 -0.82
C PHE A 165 0.84 -13.94 0.02
N ALA A 166 1.25 -14.33 1.24
CA ALA A 166 0.37 -15.00 2.18
C ALA A 166 -0.90 -14.17 2.46
N GLY A 167 -0.75 -12.86 2.74
CA GLY A 167 -1.89 -11.96 2.94
C GLY A 167 -2.71 -11.70 1.67
N GLN A 168 -2.07 -11.58 0.50
CA GLN A 168 -2.79 -11.33 -0.76
C GLN A 168 -3.60 -12.55 -1.26
N LEU A 169 -3.09 -13.75 -1.02
CA LEU A 169 -3.69 -14.99 -1.51
C LEU A 169 -4.52 -15.70 -0.44
N ASN A 170 -4.38 -15.30 0.82
CA ASN A 170 -4.90 -16.00 2.01
C ASN A 170 -4.30 -17.42 2.13
N PHE A 171 -2.99 -17.52 1.94
CA PHE A 171 -2.22 -18.77 1.97
C PHE A 171 -1.40 -18.87 3.24
N LYS A 172 -1.03 -20.07 3.63
CA LYS A 172 -0.07 -20.33 4.70
C LYS A 172 1.36 -20.24 4.14
N ILE A 173 2.31 -19.87 4.98
CA ILE A 173 3.73 -19.98 4.64
C ILE A 173 4.18 -21.38 5.06
N ALA A 174 4.90 -22.10 4.19
CA ALA A 174 5.48 -23.40 4.53
C ALA A 174 6.42 -23.28 5.74
N ASP A 175 6.42 -24.27 6.63
CA ASP A 175 7.16 -24.21 7.90
C ASP A 175 8.65 -23.93 7.69
N GLU A 176 9.29 -24.60 6.75
CA GLU A 176 10.71 -24.40 6.40
C GLU A 176 10.99 -22.98 5.90
N THR A 177 10.06 -22.42 5.10
CA THR A 177 10.13 -21.03 4.61
C THR A 177 9.95 -20.05 5.76
N PHE A 178 9.00 -20.31 6.66
CA PHE A 178 8.73 -19.47 7.82
C PHE A 178 9.89 -19.45 8.82
N ASP A 179 10.48 -20.62 9.09
CA ASP A 179 11.65 -20.76 9.97
C ASP A 179 12.87 -20.03 9.38
N ALA A 180 13.08 -20.13 8.06
CA ALA A 180 14.14 -19.38 7.39
C ALA A 180 13.93 -17.86 7.48
N ILE A 181 12.67 -17.38 7.42
CA ILE A 181 12.37 -15.94 7.64
C ILE A 181 12.77 -15.54 9.06
N LYS A 182 12.41 -16.32 10.10
CA LYS A 182 12.79 -16.03 11.48
C LYS A 182 14.29 -15.97 11.66
N GLU A 183 15.00 -16.94 11.14
CA GLU A 183 16.46 -17.03 11.25
C GLU A 183 17.17 -15.85 10.57
N LEU A 184 16.70 -15.48 9.39
CA LEU A 184 17.34 -14.46 8.55
C LEU A 184 16.72 -13.05 8.66
N SER A 185 15.71 -12.86 9.51
CA SER A 185 15.04 -11.56 9.70
C SER A 185 16.00 -10.40 9.94
N PRO A 186 17.18 -10.53 10.64
CA PRO A 186 18.11 -9.43 10.77
C PRO A 186 18.66 -8.90 9.44
N ASN A 187 18.72 -9.73 8.41
CA ASN A 187 19.20 -9.33 7.07
C ASN A 187 18.29 -8.30 6.39
N ILE A 188 17.04 -8.12 6.85
CA ILE A 188 16.13 -7.10 6.30
C ILE A 188 16.72 -5.68 6.46
N ALA A 189 17.62 -5.46 7.40
CA ALA A 189 18.35 -4.21 7.57
C ALA A 189 19.20 -3.80 6.35
N LYS A 190 19.55 -4.75 5.48
CA LYS A 190 20.28 -4.49 4.22
C LYS A 190 19.38 -3.96 3.10
N VAL A 191 18.05 -4.08 3.26
CA VAL A 191 17.09 -3.67 2.24
C VAL A 191 16.75 -2.19 2.40
N SER A 192 16.63 -1.48 1.28
CA SER A 192 16.23 -0.08 1.31
C SER A 192 14.83 0.11 1.92
N VAL A 193 14.66 1.15 2.71
CA VAL A 193 13.41 1.41 3.43
C VAL A 193 12.22 1.63 2.50
N GLU A 194 12.46 2.16 1.31
CA GLU A 194 11.43 2.37 0.28
C GLU A 194 10.86 1.04 -0.25
N ARG A 195 11.75 0.03 -0.44
CA ARG A 195 11.32 -1.32 -0.85
C ARG A 195 10.51 -1.98 0.26
N ILE A 196 10.97 -1.87 1.51
CA ILE A 196 10.25 -2.36 2.69
C ILE A 196 8.87 -1.71 2.79
N ALA A 197 8.81 -0.37 2.73
CA ALA A 197 7.55 0.38 2.81
C ALA A 197 6.55 -0.06 1.74
N LYS A 198 7.03 -0.33 0.51
CA LYS A 198 6.18 -0.77 -0.61
C LYS A 198 5.61 -2.17 -0.42
N GLU A 199 6.35 -3.10 0.20
CA GLU A 199 5.81 -4.44 0.51
C GLU A 199 4.81 -4.37 1.67
N LEU A 200 5.07 -3.54 2.71
CA LEU A 200 4.12 -3.30 3.80
C LEU A 200 2.83 -2.62 3.30
N GLU A 201 2.92 -1.65 2.39
CA GLU A 201 1.77 -1.03 1.75
C GLU A 201 0.91 -2.07 1.02
N LYS A 202 1.52 -2.90 0.17
CA LYS A 202 0.82 -3.97 -0.57
C LYS A 202 0.20 -5.00 0.37
N LEU A 203 0.83 -5.31 1.50
CA LEU A 203 0.29 -6.20 2.52
C LEU A 203 -0.92 -5.55 3.21
N LEU A 204 -0.80 -4.31 3.65
CA LEU A 204 -1.91 -3.58 4.29
C LEU A 204 -3.08 -3.32 3.32
N LEU A 205 -2.84 -3.21 2.02
CA LEU A 205 -3.89 -3.10 0.99
C LEU A 205 -4.45 -4.45 0.53
N SER A 206 -3.90 -5.56 1.01
CA SER A 206 -4.41 -6.90 0.68
C SER A 206 -5.81 -7.17 1.25
N GLY A 207 -6.40 -8.29 0.82
CA GLY A 207 -7.67 -8.78 1.37
C GLY A 207 -7.57 -9.25 2.82
N ASN A 208 -6.34 -9.58 3.28
CA ASN A 208 -6.09 -10.09 4.62
C ASN A 208 -4.96 -9.30 5.29
N PRO A 209 -5.18 -8.01 5.60
CA PRO A 209 -4.13 -7.14 6.17
C PRO A 209 -3.69 -7.56 7.57
N GLU A 210 -4.45 -8.40 8.27
CA GLU A 210 -4.09 -9.01 9.57
C GLU A 210 -2.83 -9.88 9.50
N TYR A 211 -2.43 -10.36 8.31
CA TYR A 211 -1.15 -11.04 8.09
C TYR A 211 0.07 -10.17 8.42
N ILE A 212 -0.14 -8.86 8.67
CA ILE A 212 0.90 -7.98 9.22
C ILE A 212 1.42 -8.49 10.57
N ALA A 213 0.67 -9.31 11.30
CA ALA A 213 1.12 -9.97 12.51
C ALA A 213 2.30 -10.90 12.27
N LEU A 214 2.38 -11.54 11.08
CA LEU A 214 3.51 -12.40 10.73
C LEU A 214 4.83 -11.61 10.61
N VAL A 215 4.78 -10.31 10.30
CA VAL A 215 5.97 -9.44 10.30
C VAL A 215 6.56 -9.31 11.70
N TYR A 216 5.71 -9.34 12.75
CA TYR A 216 6.15 -9.41 14.14
C TYR A 216 6.63 -10.82 14.51
N GLU A 217 5.84 -11.84 14.24
CA GLU A 217 6.13 -13.24 14.60
C GLU A 217 7.45 -13.76 14.02
N THR A 218 7.83 -13.22 12.86
CA THR A 218 9.11 -13.52 12.20
C THR A 218 10.29 -12.66 12.68
N GLY A 219 10.06 -11.70 13.59
CA GLY A 219 11.08 -10.80 14.10
C GLY A 219 11.44 -9.64 13.19
N ILE A 220 10.83 -9.52 12.01
CA ILE A 220 11.14 -8.44 11.06
C ILE A 220 10.82 -7.07 11.67
N PHE A 221 9.69 -6.90 12.38
CA PHE A 221 9.37 -5.62 13.03
C PHE A 221 10.41 -5.20 14.06
N SER A 222 11.03 -6.13 14.77
CA SER A 222 12.09 -5.81 15.74
C SER A 222 13.29 -5.11 15.09
N VAL A 223 13.48 -5.31 13.79
CA VAL A 223 14.56 -4.69 13.00
C VAL A 223 14.12 -3.36 12.37
N ILE A 224 12.96 -3.35 11.69
CA ILE A 224 12.53 -2.20 10.87
C ILE A 224 11.71 -1.15 11.65
N ALA A 225 10.98 -1.58 12.68
CA ALA A 225 10.07 -0.77 13.48
C ALA A 225 9.94 -1.33 14.91
N PRO A 226 11.02 -1.27 15.74
CA PRO A 226 11.02 -1.84 17.10
C PRO A 226 9.87 -1.31 17.96
N GLU A 227 9.49 -0.05 17.75
CA GLU A 227 8.36 0.57 18.45
C GLU A 227 7.01 -0.10 18.12
N VAL A 228 6.85 -0.66 16.92
CA VAL A 228 5.66 -1.46 16.55
C VAL A 228 5.75 -2.86 17.18
N ALA A 229 6.93 -3.48 17.19
CA ALA A 229 7.14 -4.77 17.85
C ALA A 229 6.74 -4.71 19.33
N MET A 230 7.07 -3.62 20.03
CA MET A 230 6.66 -3.41 21.44
C MET A 230 5.15 -3.40 21.64
N LEU A 231 4.35 -2.90 20.68
CA LEU A 231 2.88 -2.94 20.76
C LEU A 231 2.35 -4.38 20.72
N PHE A 232 3.01 -5.25 19.96
CA PHE A 232 2.68 -6.69 19.95
C PHE A 232 3.03 -7.36 21.27
N GLU A 233 4.23 -7.10 21.80
CA GLU A 233 4.73 -7.65 23.07
C GLU A 233 3.82 -7.27 24.25
N ASN A 234 3.32 -6.05 24.29
CA ASN A 234 2.42 -5.55 25.33
C ASN A 234 0.95 -5.98 25.12
N GLY A 235 0.62 -6.62 23.99
CA GLY A 235 -0.75 -7.01 23.65
C GLY A 235 -1.67 -5.86 23.25
N GLU A 236 -1.15 -4.63 23.14
CA GLU A 236 -1.91 -3.41 22.82
C GLU A 236 -2.48 -3.42 21.39
N ILE A 237 -1.88 -4.20 20.49
CA ILE A 237 -2.21 -4.21 19.05
C ILE A 237 -3.35 -5.17 18.68
N SER A 238 -3.78 -6.06 19.59
CA SER A 238 -4.72 -7.14 19.23
C SER A 238 -6.06 -6.64 18.68
N ALA A 239 -6.58 -5.54 19.22
CA ALA A 239 -7.81 -4.91 18.72
C ALA A 239 -7.59 -4.25 17.35
N SER A 240 -6.43 -3.62 17.16
CA SER A 240 -6.03 -2.97 15.90
C SER A 240 -5.92 -3.99 14.77
N ILE A 241 -5.29 -5.14 14.98
CA ILE A 241 -5.19 -6.21 13.98
C ILE A 241 -6.57 -6.66 13.51
N LYS A 242 -7.52 -6.88 14.44
CA LYS A 242 -8.91 -7.23 14.09
C LYS A 242 -9.65 -6.11 13.35
N ALA A 243 -9.28 -4.86 13.56
CA ALA A 243 -9.90 -3.72 12.89
C ALA A 243 -9.37 -3.52 11.46
N LEU A 244 -8.15 -3.96 11.15
CA LEU A 244 -7.56 -3.83 9.82
C LEU A 244 -8.41 -4.45 8.72
N SER A 245 -8.89 -5.69 8.92
CA SER A 245 -9.72 -6.42 7.94
C SER A 245 -11.12 -5.81 7.77
N LYS A 246 -11.60 -5.08 8.80
CA LYS A 246 -12.91 -4.41 8.76
C LYS A 246 -12.86 -3.07 8.05
N ALA A 247 -11.68 -2.43 7.94
CA ALA A 247 -11.52 -1.15 7.29
C ALA A 247 -11.70 -1.31 5.77
N SER A 248 -12.58 -0.48 5.20
CA SER A 248 -12.93 -0.44 3.78
C SER A 248 -13.05 1.00 3.32
N PHE A 249 -12.46 1.33 2.18
CA PHE A 249 -12.58 2.66 1.58
C PHE A 249 -12.41 2.54 0.07
N PRO A 250 -13.12 3.34 -0.76
CA PRO A 250 -13.07 3.21 -2.21
C PRO A 250 -11.67 3.44 -2.79
N GLU A 251 -11.00 4.48 -2.34
CA GLU A 251 -9.68 4.86 -2.81
C GLU A 251 -8.59 4.11 -2.03
N LYS A 252 -7.68 3.46 -2.75
CA LYS A 252 -6.60 2.64 -2.17
C LYS A 252 -5.69 3.45 -1.25
N LYS A 253 -5.39 4.70 -1.60
CA LYS A 253 -4.50 5.56 -0.81
C LYS A 253 -5.09 5.85 0.57
N GLU A 254 -6.35 6.25 0.61
CA GLU A 254 -7.07 6.56 1.84
C GLU A 254 -7.27 5.30 2.70
N LEU A 255 -7.59 4.16 2.08
CA LEU A 255 -7.64 2.88 2.79
C LEU A 255 -6.30 2.54 3.45
N TYR A 256 -5.20 2.74 2.74
CA TYR A 256 -3.85 2.55 3.30
C TYR A 256 -3.59 3.47 4.50
N GLN A 257 -3.95 4.75 4.38
CA GLN A 257 -3.80 5.73 5.46
C GLN A 257 -4.64 5.37 6.69
N ILE A 258 -5.88 4.90 6.50
CA ILE A 258 -6.74 4.42 7.58
C ILE A 258 -6.12 3.20 8.26
N ARG A 259 -5.69 2.20 7.51
CA ARG A 259 -5.08 0.97 8.04
C ARG A 259 -3.75 1.26 8.75
N LEU A 260 -2.94 2.18 8.25
CA LEU A 260 -1.74 2.66 8.97
C LEU A 260 -2.10 3.34 10.29
N ALA A 261 -3.11 4.21 10.32
CA ALA A 261 -3.56 4.85 11.54
C ALA A 261 -4.05 3.81 12.57
N ILE A 262 -4.83 2.82 12.14
CA ILE A 262 -5.28 1.71 13.01
C ILE A 262 -4.09 0.93 13.57
N LEU A 263 -3.13 0.55 12.71
CA LEU A 263 -1.93 -0.23 13.11
C LEU A 263 -1.06 0.53 14.12
N LEU A 264 -0.90 1.83 13.93
CA LEU A 264 0.03 2.66 14.68
C LEU A 264 -0.61 3.41 15.86
N GLU A 265 -1.88 3.14 16.17
CA GLU A 265 -2.62 3.90 17.20
C GLU A 265 -1.94 3.88 18.56
N GLY A 266 -1.44 2.74 19.00
CA GLY A 266 -0.73 2.60 20.28
C GLY A 266 0.56 3.43 20.38
N LEU A 267 1.12 3.89 19.25
CA LEU A 267 2.29 4.79 19.27
C LEU A 267 1.91 6.25 19.54
N GLY A 268 0.68 6.64 19.22
CA GLY A 268 0.25 8.03 19.20
C GLY A 268 0.82 8.82 18.01
N ALA A 269 0.27 10.02 17.77
CA ALA A 269 0.47 10.80 16.54
C ALA A 269 1.93 11.15 16.22
N ASP A 270 2.68 11.60 17.23
CA ASP A 270 4.06 12.11 17.00
C ASP A 270 5.08 10.98 16.77
N LYS A 271 4.97 9.86 17.51
CA LYS A 271 5.87 8.71 17.30
C LYS A 271 5.55 8.02 15.96
N ALA A 272 4.27 7.87 15.61
CA ALA A 272 3.85 7.34 14.33
C ALA A 272 4.39 8.19 13.18
N ALA A 273 4.26 9.53 13.23
CA ALA A 273 4.80 10.42 12.20
C ALA A 273 6.32 10.29 12.04
N LYS A 274 7.06 10.13 13.15
CA LYS A 274 8.53 9.91 13.10
C LYS A 274 8.87 8.57 12.44
N LEU A 275 8.15 7.49 12.75
CA LEU A 275 8.31 6.19 12.13
C LEU A 275 8.04 6.27 10.61
N LEU A 276 6.90 6.84 10.20
CA LEU A 276 6.53 6.95 8.79
C LEU A 276 7.54 7.80 7.99
N LYS A 277 8.10 8.86 8.60
CA LYS A 277 9.18 9.63 8.00
C LYS A 277 10.47 8.80 7.86
N ARG A 278 10.81 7.97 8.84
CA ARG A 278 11.96 7.05 8.78
C ARG A 278 11.77 6.01 7.67
N LEU A 279 10.54 5.55 7.46
CA LEU A 279 10.16 4.65 6.36
C LEU A 279 10.00 5.37 5.02
N LYS A 280 10.28 6.68 4.96
CA LYS A 280 10.26 7.53 3.75
C LYS A 280 8.91 7.55 3.02
N LEU A 281 7.81 7.51 3.76
CA LEU A 281 6.49 7.71 3.18
C LEU A 281 6.31 9.17 2.74
N ASP A 282 5.35 9.40 1.84
CA ASP A 282 5.01 10.74 1.38
C ASP A 282 4.37 11.62 2.48
N ASN A 283 4.57 12.94 2.37
CA ASN A 283 4.10 13.88 3.38
C ASN A 283 2.58 13.90 3.58
N ASP A 284 1.80 13.66 2.52
CA ASP A 284 0.34 13.60 2.61
C ASP A 284 -0.08 12.41 3.49
N THR A 285 0.52 11.23 3.28
CA THR A 285 0.28 10.04 4.11
C THR A 285 0.70 10.29 5.56
N ILE A 286 1.89 10.86 5.81
CA ILE A 286 2.38 11.15 7.17
C ILE A 286 1.41 12.09 7.89
N ASN A 287 1.02 13.20 7.25
CA ASN A 287 0.15 14.20 7.84
C ASN A 287 -1.26 13.67 8.08
N THR A 288 -1.80 12.90 7.14
CA THR A 288 -3.12 12.27 7.28
C THR A 288 -3.15 11.30 8.46
N VAL A 289 -2.19 10.38 8.54
CA VAL A 289 -2.09 9.41 9.65
C VAL A 289 -1.90 10.14 10.98
N LYS A 290 -1.00 11.13 11.04
CA LYS A 290 -0.79 11.94 12.24
C LYS A 290 -2.10 12.60 12.71
N LYS A 291 -2.85 13.18 11.80
CA LYS A 291 -4.13 13.85 12.10
C LYS A 291 -5.20 12.86 12.55
N LEU A 292 -5.34 11.72 11.87
CA LEU A 292 -6.26 10.65 12.28
C LEU A 292 -5.97 10.17 13.70
N LEU A 293 -4.69 9.94 14.03
CA LEU A 293 -4.28 9.53 15.37
C LEU A 293 -4.54 10.60 16.43
N GLY A 294 -4.36 11.88 16.11
CA GLY A 294 -4.73 12.99 17.01
C GLY A 294 -6.21 13.04 17.30
N LEU A 295 -7.05 12.73 16.31
CA LEU A 295 -8.51 12.73 16.41
C LEU A 295 -9.09 11.43 16.96
N SER A 296 -8.36 10.31 16.88
CA SER A 296 -8.86 9.00 17.29
C SER A 296 -9.21 8.90 18.77
N LEU A 297 -8.53 9.69 19.62
CA LEU A 297 -8.76 9.76 21.05
C LEU A 297 -9.93 10.66 21.43
N ARG A 298 -10.48 11.43 20.49
CA ARG A 298 -11.61 12.29 20.75
C ARG A 298 -12.89 11.47 20.89
N GLU A 299 -13.57 11.62 22.00
CA GLU A 299 -14.94 11.17 22.12
C GLU A 299 -15.84 12.10 21.31
N VAL A 300 -16.63 11.54 20.40
CA VAL A 300 -17.63 12.29 19.63
C VAL A 300 -18.98 12.06 20.28
N GLU A 301 -19.51 13.09 20.94
CA GLU A 301 -20.84 13.04 21.52
C GLU A 301 -21.90 12.89 20.42
N ASN A 302 -23.03 12.29 20.80
CA ASN A 302 -24.15 12.06 19.87
C ASN A 302 -25.05 13.30 19.72
N ASN A 303 -24.44 14.44 19.39
CA ASN A 303 -25.18 15.69 19.12
C ASN A 303 -24.55 16.47 17.97
N GLU A 304 -25.35 17.29 17.29
CA GLU A 304 -24.93 18.04 16.10
C GLU A 304 -23.86 19.09 16.42
N THR A 305 -23.89 19.70 17.57
CA THR A 305 -22.92 20.74 17.97
C THR A 305 -21.54 20.14 18.11
N ASP A 306 -21.40 18.98 18.77
CA ASP A 306 -20.11 18.31 18.89
C ASP A 306 -19.63 17.74 17.55
N MET A 307 -20.56 17.29 16.69
CA MET A 307 -20.22 16.90 15.33
C MET A 307 -19.68 18.09 14.52
N ARG A 308 -20.31 19.28 14.59
CA ARG A 308 -19.80 20.48 13.93
C ARG A 308 -18.40 20.87 14.42
N ARG A 309 -18.14 20.77 15.74
CA ARG A 309 -16.80 20.95 16.32
C ARG A 309 -15.79 19.93 15.78
N THR A 310 -16.22 18.67 15.67
CA THR A 310 -15.36 17.61 15.11
C THR A 310 -15.03 17.90 13.65
N VAL A 311 -16.01 18.36 12.85
CA VAL A 311 -15.79 18.76 11.46
C VAL A 311 -14.85 19.97 11.38
N LYS A 312 -15.03 20.98 12.25
CA LYS A 312 -14.10 22.13 12.35
C LYS A 312 -12.65 21.66 12.56
N GLU A 313 -12.42 20.76 13.49
CA GLU A 313 -11.09 20.26 13.84
C GLU A 313 -10.52 19.34 12.75
N ALA A 314 -11.31 18.41 12.26
CA ALA A 314 -10.90 17.45 11.24
C ALA A 314 -10.80 18.08 9.84
N GLY A 315 -11.77 18.89 9.49
CA GLY A 315 -12.04 19.32 8.12
C GLY A 315 -12.81 18.27 7.32
N HIS A 316 -13.62 18.70 6.36
CA HIS A 316 -14.49 17.84 5.57
C HIS A 316 -13.74 16.70 4.84
N LYS A 317 -12.51 16.94 4.36
CA LYS A 317 -11.70 15.91 3.70
C LYS A 317 -11.32 14.76 4.64
N MET A 318 -11.08 15.05 5.93
CA MET A 318 -10.62 14.05 6.90
C MET A 318 -11.78 13.28 7.55
N MET A 319 -12.96 13.88 7.61
CA MET A 319 -14.11 13.27 8.30
C MET A 319 -14.46 11.87 7.78
N PRO A 320 -14.56 11.60 6.46
CA PRO A 320 -14.87 10.25 5.98
C PRO A 320 -13.85 9.20 6.45
N LEU A 321 -12.56 9.56 6.50
CA LEU A 321 -11.50 8.67 6.96
C LEU A 321 -11.61 8.38 8.46
N LEU A 322 -11.89 9.43 9.25
CA LEU A 322 -12.07 9.31 10.71
C LEU A 322 -13.27 8.42 11.04
N LEU A 323 -14.41 8.65 10.38
CA LEU A 323 -15.63 7.85 10.58
C LEU A 323 -15.39 6.38 10.20
N GLU A 324 -14.70 6.12 9.09
CA GLU A 324 -14.35 4.76 8.68
C GLU A 324 -13.39 4.08 9.68
N MET A 325 -12.36 4.79 10.15
CA MET A 325 -11.46 4.29 11.20
C MET A 325 -12.27 3.91 12.46
N ARG A 326 -13.19 4.76 12.91
CA ARG A 326 -14.05 4.49 14.06
C ARG A 326 -14.94 3.28 13.84
N ARG A 327 -15.60 3.17 12.67
CA ARG A 327 -16.43 2.04 12.27
C ARG A 327 -15.64 0.73 12.30
N ALA A 328 -14.45 0.71 11.69
CA ALA A 328 -13.58 -0.47 11.63
C ALA A 328 -13.18 -0.95 13.03
N LYS A 329 -12.96 -0.04 13.96
CA LYS A 329 -12.67 -0.31 15.38
C LYS A 329 -13.89 -0.73 16.19
N GLY A 330 -15.09 -0.71 15.62
CA GLY A 330 -16.35 -0.99 16.33
C GLY A 330 -16.79 0.12 17.28
N LEU A 331 -16.26 1.33 17.10
CA LEU A 331 -16.72 2.53 17.79
C LEU A 331 -17.93 3.12 17.06
N LYS A 332 -18.71 3.94 17.76
CA LYS A 332 -19.81 4.69 17.13
C LYS A 332 -19.22 5.64 16.08
N ASP A 333 -19.60 5.45 14.82
CA ASP A 333 -19.05 6.26 13.70
C ASP A 333 -19.78 7.59 13.52
N ASN A 334 -21.04 7.69 14.01
CA ASN A 334 -21.89 8.90 13.90
C ASN A 334 -22.04 9.42 12.45
N LYS A 335 -22.02 8.51 11.45
CA LYS A 335 -22.11 8.86 10.03
C LYS A 335 -23.37 9.63 9.68
N ASP A 336 -24.52 9.23 10.24
CA ASP A 336 -25.80 9.90 9.99
C ASP A 336 -25.79 11.33 10.53
N LEU A 337 -25.15 11.55 11.68
CA LEU A 337 -25.00 12.87 12.27
C LEU A 337 -24.08 13.78 11.43
N TYR A 338 -22.99 13.22 10.89
CA TYR A 338 -22.15 13.95 9.95
C TYR A 338 -22.88 14.28 8.65
N GLN A 339 -23.72 13.35 8.13
CA GLN A 339 -24.53 13.61 6.95
C GLN A 339 -25.52 14.75 7.21
N THR A 340 -26.14 14.79 8.40
CA THR A 340 -27.00 15.92 8.80
C THR A 340 -26.27 17.26 8.80
N VAL A 341 -25.01 17.29 9.25
CA VAL A 341 -24.18 18.51 9.22
C VAL A 341 -23.95 18.98 7.79
N ILE A 342 -23.70 18.04 6.85
CA ILE A 342 -23.50 18.36 5.42
C ILE A 342 -24.80 18.82 4.78
N ASP A 343 -25.90 18.08 4.94
CA ASP A 343 -27.19 18.34 4.29
C ASP A 343 -27.79 19.70 4.71
N ASN A 344 -27.59 20.08 5.97
CA ASN A 344 -28.01 21.39 6.47
C ASN A 344 -27.06 22.54 6.11
N GLY A 345 -25.90 22.24 5.52
CA GLY A 345 -24.92 23.26 5.13
C GLY A 345 -24.40 24.08 6.34
N TYR A 346 -24.24 23.43 7.48
CA TYR A 346 -23.75 24.09 8.69
C TYR A 346 -22.33 24.62 8.52
N CYS A 347 -22.11 25.84 8.98
CA CYS A 347 -20.80 26.46 9.01
C CYS A 347 -19.88 25.76 10.00
N THR A 348 -18.75 25.27 9.50
CA THR A 348 -17.74 24.53 10.27
C THR A 348 -16.31 25.08 10.07
N SER A 349 -16.17 26.10 9.23
CA SER A 349 -14.89 26.77 8.95
C SER A 349 -15.05 28.27 8.86
N ILE A 350 -13.96 29.01 9.11
CA ILE A 350 -13.94 30.48 8.98
C ILE A 350 -14.34 30.93 7.57
N SER A 351 -14.00 30.16 6.54
CA SER A 351 -14.34 30.47 5.16
C SER A 351 -15.84 30.38 4.84
N GLU A 352 -16.61 29.70 5.69
CA GLU A 352 -18.06 29.54 5.56
C GLU A 352 -18.85 30.55 6.39
N LEU A 353 -18.16 31.41 7.18
CA LEU A 353 -18.81 32.52 7.87
C LEU A 353 -19.32 33.55 6.86
N ASN A 354 -20.53 34.07 7.09
CA ASN A 354 -21.12 35.17 6.29
C ASN A 354 -20.52 36.56 6.62
N ILE A 355 -19.29 36.55 7.15
CA ILE A 355 -18.49 37.73 7.46
C ILE A 355 -17.00 37.38 7.22
N ASN A 356 -16.21 38.35 6.84
CA ASN A 356 -14.79 38.20 6.59
C ASN A 356 -13.94 39.26 7.27
N GLY A 357 -12.62 39.19 7.14
CA GLY A 357 -11.71 40.13 7.79
C GLY A 357 -11.88 41.58 7.36
N LYS A 358 -12.40 41.86 6.16
CA LYS A 358 -12.68 43.22 5.70
C LYS A 358 -13.90 43.78 6.44
N ASP A 359 -14.97 42.98 6.59
CA ASP A 359 -16.16 43.40 7.34
C ASP A 359 -15.80 43.75 8.78
N LEU A 360 -14.87 42.97 9.41
CA LEU A 360 -14.38 43.29 10.74
C LEU A 360 -13.59 44.58 10.83
N MET A 361 -12.73 44.86 9.83
CA MET A 361 -12.01 46.15 9.75
C MET A 361 -12.98 47.31 9.58
N ASP A 362 -13.98 47.17 8.73
CA ASP A 362 -15.01 48.17 8.51
C ASP A 362 -15.87 48.41 9.78
N ALA A 363 -15.95 47.41 10.65
CA ALA A 363 -16.60 47.50 11.96
C ALA A 363 -15.68 48.06 13.08
N GLY A 364 -14.42 48.36 12.80
CA GLY A 364 -13.51 49.00 13.76
C GLY A 364 -12.41 48.10 14.33
N ILE A 365 -12.41 46.79 13.99
CA ILE A 365 -11.38 45.88 14.47
C ILE A 365 -10.02 46.17 13.82
N PRO A 366 -8.97 46.43 14.62
CA PRO A 366 -7.64 46.73 14.07
C PRO A 366 -7.08 45.59 13.23
N LYS A 367 -6.42 45.93 12.12
CA LYS A 367 -5.74 44.95 11.27
C LYS A 367 -4.65 44.24 12.05
N GLY A 368 -4.68 42.89 12.06
CA GLY A 368 -3.69 42.06 12.72
C GLY A 368 -4.29 40.79 13.36
N ALA A 369 -3.69 40.32 14.41
CA ALA A 369 -4.07 39.06 15.07
C ALA A 369 -5.51 39.06 15.64
N LEU A 370 -6.05 40.24 15.97
CA LEU A 370 -7.41 40.39 16.47
C LEU A 370 -8.48 39.96 15.43
N ILE A 371 -8.23 40.15 14.14
CA ILE A 371 -9.16 39.68 13.10
C ILE A 371 -9.32 38.18 13.14
N GLY A 372 -8.19 37.45 13.22
CA GLY A 372 -8.20 35.98 13.27
C GLY A 372 -8.91 35.46 14.53
N SER A 373 -8.56 36.00 15.69
CA SER A 373 -9.19 35.59 16.96
C SER A 373 -10.69 35.93 17.03
N THR A 374 -11.10 37.05 16.44
CA THR A 374 -12.51 37.41 16.34
C THR A 374 -13.29 36.45 15.43
N LEU A 375 -12.73 36.10 14.24
CA LEU A 375 -13.33 35.11 13.35
C LEU A 375 -13.45 33.72 14.00
N GLU A 376 -12.42 33.29 14.74
CA GLU A 376 -12.47 32.03 15.48
C GLU A 376 -13.56 32.03 16.56
N ARG A 377 -13.70 33.13 17.30
CA ARG A 377 -14.76 33.28 18.30
C ARG A 377 -16.16 33.28 17.67
N LEU A 378 -16.33 33.97 16.55
CA LEU A 378 -17.59 33.98 15.81
C LEU A 378 -17.92 32.59 15.25
N LEU A 379 -16.92 31.84 14.77
CA LEU A 379 -17.11 30.47 14.31
C LEU A 379 -17.59 29.56 15.46
N GLU A 380 -17.01 29.65 16.65
CA GLU A 380 -17.50 28.89 17.82
C GLU A 380 -18.96 29.22 18.16
N LEU A 381 -19.31 30.51 18.10
CA LEU A 381 -20.69 30.95 18.32
C LEU A 381 -21.67 30.37 17.28
N VAL A 382 -21.27 30.36 15.99
CA VAL A 382 -22.07 29.79 14.91
C VAL A 382 -22.16 28.28 15.01
N ILE A 383 -21.10 27.61 15.44
CA ILE A 383 -21.11 26.14 15.70
C ILE A 383 -22.17 25.83 16.78
N GLU A 384 -22.32 26.65 17.81
CA GLU A 384 -23.36 26.48 18.84
C GLU A 384 -24.75 26.89 18.36
N LYS A 385 -24.82 27.99 17.61
CA LYS A 385 -26.07 28.64 17.16
C LYS A 385 -26.00 28.93 15.66
N PRO A 386 -26.25 27.93 14.80
CA PRO A 386 -26.13 28.06 13.36
C PRO A 386 -26.96 29.18 12.73
N GLU A 387 -28.09 29.50 13.32
CA GLU A 387 -28.96 30.57 12.88
C GLU A 387 -28.31 31.95 12.94
N LEU A 388 -27.24 32.12 13.70
CA LEU A 388 -26.48 33.36 13.78
C LEU A 388 -25.53 33.58 12.62
N ASN A 389 -25.36 32.63 11.68
CA ASN A 389 -24.49 32.80 10.53
C ASN A 389 -25.09 33.72 9.45
N THR A 390 -25.48 34.91 9.87
CA THR A 390 -25.86 35.99 8.96
C THR A 390 -24.95 37.20 9.18
N ARG A 391 -24.69 37.97 8.15
CA ARG A 391 -23.81 39.13 8.26
C ARG A 391 -24.27 40.11 9.35
N GLU A 392 -25.56 40.34 9.45
CA GLU A 392 -26.15 41.27 10.43
C GLU A 392 -25.95 40.77 11.88
N SER A 393 -26.27 39.50 12.14
CA SER A 393 -26.13 38.90 13.48
C SER A 393 -24.67 38.89 13.92
N LEU A 394 -23.74 38.53 13.01
CA LEU A 394 -22.32 38.47 13.33
C LEU A 394 -21.72 39.84 13.62
N LEU A 395 -22.12 40.88 12.86
CA LEU A 395 -21.68 42.23 13.12
C LEU A 395 -22.26 42.81 14.45
N LEU A 396 -23.46 42.40 14.81
CA LEU A 396 -24.04 42.74 16.10
C LEU A 396 -23.23 42.14 17.26
N GLU A 397 -22.85 40.88 17.12
CA GLU A 397 -22.00 40.17 18.11
C GLU A 397 -20.57 40.70 18.22
N VAL A 398 -20.04 41.30 17.16
CA VAL A 398 -18.76 42.04 17.20
C VAL A 398 -18.89 43.27 18.08
N ARG A 399 -19.96 44.08 17.87
CA ARG A 399 -20.18 45.35 18.60
C ARG A 399 -20.46 45.13 20.08
N ARG A 400 -21.23 44.09 20.45
CA ARG A 400 -21.56 43.75 21.85
C ARG A 400 -20.35 43.40 22.72
N ASN A 401 -19.22 43.05 22.14
CA ASN A 401 -18.02 42.65 22.88
C ASN A 401 -16.96 43.78 22.90
N GLU A 402 -17.28 44.94 22.34
CA GLU A 402 -16.44 46.16 22.42
C GLU A 402 -16.95 47.11 23.53
N GLU A 403 -18.17 46.86 24.05
CA GLU A 403 -18.71 47.51 25.24
C GLU A 403 -18.38 46.71 26.51
#